data_85437097e21a631783f54122dd189c74
#
_entry.id   85437097e21a631783f54122dd189c74
#
_cell.length_a   1.000
_cell.length_b   1.000
_cell.length_c   1.000
_cell.angle_alpha   90.00
_cell.angle_beta   90.00
_cell.angle_gamma   90.00
#
_symmetry.space_group_name_H-M   'P 1'
#
loop_
_entity.id
_entity.type
_entity.pdbx_description
1 polymer ?
#
loop_
_entity_poly.entity_id
_entity_poly.type
_entity_poly.pdbx_seq_one_letter_code
_entity_poly.pdbx_strand_id
1 'polypeptide(L)'
;TRQHSGNIVFVSSDDYRKYHPRYGELQAAYGDDAVLHTQKFAGKMTEALIDDLSAFGYHLIIEGTLRTTEVPLRTRDLLRSRGYDVSLNLILVRPEVSYLGTLKRYQQMKEIGLTPRMTPKEHHDLVARSIVDHLHTLYEQDAFPEIRVYNRAGECLYDRQKTPFRDPSELFREEFSRDLSHEEC
;
A
#
# COMPACT_ATOMS: atom_id res chain seq x y z
N THR A 1 12.35 -4.45 12.28
CA THR A 1 13.76 -4.77 12.07
C THR A 1 14.41 -5.38 13.30
N ARG A 2 14.22 -4.84 14.52
CA ARG A 2 14.76 -5.45 15.77
C ARG A 2 14.18 -6.84 16.04
N GLN A 3 12.90 -7.05 15.78
CA GLN A 3 12.18 -8.32 16.01
C GLN A 3 12.69 -9.45 15.11
N HIS A 4 13.19 -9.14 13.91
CA HIS A 4 13.65 -10.13 12.92
C HIS A 4 15.17 -10.05 12.68
N SER A 5 15.94 -9.48 13.61
CA SER A 5 17.41 -9.41 13.54
C SER A 5 17.95 -8.82 12.22
N GLY A 6 17.20 -7.90 11.60
CA GLY A 6 17.54 -7.30 10.31
C GLY A 6 17.17 -8.14 9.08
N ASN A 7 16.68 -9.35 9.23
CA ASN A 7 16.21 -10.20 8.12
C ASN A 7 14.78 -9.81 7.72
N ILE A 8 14.59 -8.56 7.27
CA ILE A 8 13.31 -8.04 6.78
C ILE A 8 13.56 -7.14 5.57
N VAL A 9 12.84 -7.39 4.49
CA VAL A 9 12.93 -6.62 3.25
C VAL A 9 11.62 -5.87 3.00
N PHE A 10 11.75 -4.57 2.74
CA PHE A 10 10.62 -3.73 2.30
C PHE A 10 10.51 -3.80 0.78
N VAL A 11 9.34 -4.16 0.29
CA VAL A 11 9.02 -4.35 -1.13
C VAL A 11 7.94 -3.36 -1.54
N SER A 12 8.31 -2.37 -2.37
CA SER A 12 7.40 -1.36 -2.91
C SER A 12 7.57 -1.24 -4.42
N SER A 13 6.49 -1.38 -5.17
CA SER A 13 6.53 -1.30 -6.63
C SER A 13 7.02 0.06 -7.14
N ASP A 14 6.80 1.11 -6.38
CA ASP A 14 7.25 2.46 -6.75
C ASP A 14 8.77 2.59 -6.80
N ASP A 15 9.49 1.84 -5.96
CA ASP A 15 10.96 1.90 -5.92
C ASP A 15 11.61 1.24 -7.13
N TYR A 16 10.88 0.38 -7.83
CA TYR A 16 11.40 -0.37 -8.99
C TYR A 16 11.17 0.30 -10.32
N ARG A 17 10.36 1.36 -10.41
CA ARG A 17 10.10 2.12 -11.65
C ARG A 17 11.37 2.63 -12.31
N LYS A 18 12.32 3.12 -11.53
CA LYS A 18 13.61 3.64 -11.97
C LYS A 18 14.50 2.62 -12.69
N TYR A 19 14.25 1.33 -12.48
CA TYR A 19 14.99 0.25 -13.14
C TYR A 19 14.38 -0.15 -14.49
N HIS A 20 13.31 0.51 -14.92
CA HIS A 20 12.77 0.29 -16.27
C HIS A 20 13.85 0.62 -17.32
N PRO A 21 14.14 -0.27 -18.31
CA PRO A 21 15.23 -0.07 -19.28
C PRO A 21 15.20 1.27 -20.02
N ARG A 22 13.99 1.81 -20.22
CA ARG A 22 13.77 3.08 -20.89
C ARG A 22 13.27 4.18 -19.94
N TYR A 23 13.63 4.12 -18.67
CA TYR A 23 13.07 5.04 -17.65
C TYR A 23 13.35 6.50 -18.01
N GLY A 24 14.60 6.83 -18.39
CA GLY A 24 14.97 8.21 -18.76
C GLY A 24 14.22 8.75 -19.99
N GLU A 25 14.03 7.90 -21.00
CA GLU A 25 13.26 8.26 -22.21
C GLU A 25 11.78 8.51 -21.86
N LEU A 26 11.19 7.65 -21.03
CA LEU A 26 9.80 7.79 -20.60
C LEU A 26 9.60 9.04 -19.73
N GLN A 27 10.55 9.35 -18.85
CA GLN A 27 10.52 10.59 -18.07
C GLN A 27 10.62 11.83 -18.97
N ALA A 28 11.51 11.81 -19.95
CA ALA A 28 11.66 12.94 -20.89
C ALA A 28 10.43 13.14 -21.79
N ALA A 29 9.79 12.04 -22.20
CA ALA A 29 8.65 12.07 -23.11
C ALA A 29 7.32 12.38 -22.43
N TYR A 30 7.11 11.89 -21.20
CA TYR A 30 5.81 11.90 -20.53
C TYR A 30 5.81 12.63 -19.18
N GLY A 31 6.97 13.07 -18.66
CA GLY A 31 7.06 13.79 -17.40
C GLY A 31 6.38 13.02 -16.27
N ASP A 32 5.40 13.64 -15.62
CA ASP A 32 4.65 13.07 -14.50
C ASP A 32 3.85 11.81 -14.89
N ASP A 33 3.42 11.69 -16.14
CA ASP A 33 2.67 10.54 -16.66
C ASP A 33 3.57 9.31 -16.92
N ALA A 34 4.89 9.43 -16.81
CA ALA A 34 5.80 8.28 -16.91
C ALA A 34 5.48 7.16 -15.91
N VAL A 35 4.78 7.47 -14.82
CA VAL A 35 4.28 6.48 -13.86
C VAL A 35 3.33 5.47 -14.49
N LEU A 36 2.52 5.89 -15.46
CA LEU A 36 1.58 5.03 -16.18
C LEU A 36 2.32 4.05 -17.09
N HIS A 37 3.39 4.50 -17.73
CA HIS A 37 4.20 3.71 -18.66
C HIS A 37 5.15 2.73 -17.97
N THR A 38 5.50 2.98 -16.70
CA THR A 38 6.40 2.11 -15.91
C THR A 38 5.65 1.14 -14.99
N GLN A 39 4.33 1.28 -14.83
CA GLN A 39 3.52 0.52 -13.86
C GLN A 39 3.62 -1.00 -14.09
N LYS A 40 3.47 -1.45 -15.33
CA LYS A 40 3.50 -2.89 -15.67
C LYS A 40 4.86 -3.53 -15.36
N PHE A 41 5.93 -2.82 -15.66
CA PHE A 41 7.30 -3.26 -15.34
C PHE A 41 7.50 -3.35 -13.83
N ALA A 42 7.16 -2.28 -13.11
CA ALA A 42 7.30 -2.23 -11.65
C ALA A 42 6.50 -3.34 -10.96
N GLY A 43 5.26 -3.61 -11.40
CA GLY A 43 4.45 -4.71 -10.88
C GLY A 43 5.10 -6.08 -11.09
N LYS A 44 5.59 -6.38 -12.31
CA LYS A 44 6.30 -7.64 -12.56
C LYS A 44 7.57 -7.79 -11.75
N MET A 45 8.34 -6.70 -11.57
CA MET A 45 9.53 -6.70 -10.74
C MET A 45 9.19 -6.99 -9.28
N THR A 46 8.12 -6.38 -8.77
CA THR A 46 7.60 -6.64 -7.42
C THR A 46 7.22 -8.10 -7.23
N GLU A 47 6.46 -8.67 -8.16
CA GLU A 47 6.05 -10.09 -8.12
C GLU A 47 7.26 -11.03 -8.11
N ALA A 48 8.25 -10.79 -8.99
CA ALA A 48 9.47 -11.58 -9.04
C ALA A 48 10.28 -11.49 -7.74
N LEU A 49 10.43 -10.28 -7.17
CA LEU A 49 11.13 -10.09 -5.91
C LEU A 49 10.43 -10.76 -4.73
N ILE A 50 9.10 -10.71 -4.67
CA ILE A 50 8.34 -11.43 -3.64
C ILE A 50 8.58 -12.93 -3.77
N ASP A 51 8.56 -13.46 -4.99
CA ASP A 51 8.81 -14.87 -5.27
C ASP A 51 10.21 -15.28 -4.83
N ASP A 52 11.25 -14.60 -5.31
CA ASP A 52 12.63 -14.92 -4.99
C ASP A 52 12.94 -14.77 -3.49
N LEU A 53 12.62 -13.61 -2.91
CA LEU A 53 12.95 -13.33 -1.51
C LEU A 53 12.23 -14.27 -0.54
N SER A 54 10.98 -14.63 -0.83
CA SER A 54 10.26 -15.58 0.00
C SER A 54 10.79 -17.02 -0.15
N ALA A 55 11.30 -17.39 -1.33
CA ALA A 55 11.99 -18.68 -1.51
C ALA A 55 13.28 -18.79 -0.68
N PHE A 56 13.97 -17.67 -0.44
CA PHE A 56 15.15 -17.59 0.42
C PHE A 56 14.84 -17.40 1.92
N GLY A 57 13.58 -17.34 2.32
CA GLY A 57 13.16 -17.23 3.72
C GLY A 57 13.29 -15.83 4.33
N TYR A 58 13.35 -14.76 3.51
CA TYR A 58 13.34 -13.40 4.03
C TYR A 58 11.96 -13.01 4.55
N HIS A 59 11.91 -12.33 5.70
CA HIS A 59 10.68 -11.65 6.12
C HIS A 59 10.40 -10.44 5.24
N LEU A 60 9.14 -10.26 4.83
CA LEU A 60 8.76 -9.23 3.86
C LEU A 60 7.75 -8.26 4.46
N ILE A 61 7.95 -6.97 4.16
CA ILE A 61 6.89 -5.96 4.24
C ILE A 61 6.57 -5.58 2.80
N ILE A 62 5.36 -5.87 2.37
CA ILE A 62 4.93 -5.63 0.99
C ILE A 62 3.93 -4.48 1.00
N GLU A 63 4.31 -3.36 0.38
CA GLU A 63 3.46 -2.19 0.25
C GLU A 63 2.49 -2.33 -0.93
N GLY A 64 1.22 -2.00 -0.68
CA GLY A 64 0.17 -1.98 -1.69
C GLY A 64 -0.94 -1.01 -1.32
N THR A 65 -1.83 -0.73 -2.26
CA THR A 65 -2.94 0.23 -2.11
C THR A 65 -4.29 -0.44 -1.83
N LEU A 66 -4.34 -1.76 -1.79
CA LEU A 66 -5.60 -2.54 -1.71
C LEU A 66 -6.63 -2.13 -2.79
N ARG A 67 -6.14 -1.78 -3.99
CA ARG A 67 -6.99 -1.40 -5.13
C ARG A 67 -7.88 -2.55 -5.63
N THR A 68 -7.45 -3.79 -5.42
CA THR A 68 -8.20 -5.02 -5.71
C THR A 68 -7.97 -6.02 -4.59
N THR A 69 -8.81 -7.03 -4.49
CA THR A 69 -8.65 -8.13 -3.53
C THR A 69 -7.77 -9.25 -4.07
N GLU A 70 -7.67 -9.42 -5.39
CA GLU A 70 -6.95 -10.52 -6.03
C GLU A 70 -5.45 -10.48 -5.77
N VAL A 71 -4.84 -9.29 -5.82
CA VAL A 71 -3.39 -9.14 -5.62
C VAL A 71 -2.96 -9.55 -4.21
N PRO A 72 -3.54 -9.01 -3.11
CA PRO A 72 -3.17 -9.45 -1.77
C PRO A 72 -3.53 -10.92 -1.50
N LEU A 73 -4.63 -11.44 -2.05
CA LEU A 73 -4.99 -12.85 -1.90
C LEU A 73 -3.96 -13.77 -2.57
N ARG A 74 -3.58 -13.49 -3.81
CA ARG A 74 -2.56 -14.28 -4.53
C ARG A 74 -1.21 -14.22 -3.81
N THR A 75 -0.80 -13.05 -3.35
CA THR A 75 0.45 -12.88 -2.59
C THR A 75 0.40 -13.65 -1.26
N ARG A 76 -0.71 -13.57 -0.53
CA ARG A 76 -0.94 -14.36 0.69
C ARG A 76 -0.81 -15.87 0.41
N ASP A 77 -1.46 -16.37 -0.63
CA ASP A 77 -1.49 -17.80 -0.93
C ASP A 77 -0.10 -18.32 -1.30
N LEU A 78 0.67 -17.56 -2.09
CA LEU A 78 2.07 -17.85 -2.37
C LEU A 78 2.89 -17.92 -1.08
N LEU A 79 2.80 -16.91 -0.23
CA LEU A 79 3.59 -16.84 1.00
C LEU A 79 3.19 -17.96 1.98
N ARG A 80 1.90 -18.23 2.15
CA ARG A 80 1.41 -19.35 2.98
C ARG A 80 1.88 -20.71 2.48
N SER A 81 1.92 -20.93 1.16
CA SER A 81 2.44 -22.17 0.59
C SER A 81 3.92 -22.41 0.91
N ARG A 82 4.64 -21.35 1.31
CA ARG A 82 6.05 -21.36 1.75
C ARG A 82 6.22 -21.32 3.29
N GLY A 83 5.11 -21.47 4.03
CA GLY A 83 5.14 -21.51 5.50
C GLY A 83 5.18 -20.16 6.19
N TYR A 84 4.86 -19.06 5.50
CA TYR A 84 4.76 -17.74 6.12
C TYR A 84 3.44 -17.52 6.84
N ASP A 85 3.53 -16.87 8.00
CA ASP A 85 2.39 -16.18 8.59
C ASP A 85 2.20 -14.83 7.90
N VAL A 86 0.98 -14.57 7.40
CA VAL A 86 0.69 -13.37 6.61
C VAL A 86 -0.37 -12.54 7.32
N SER A 87 -0.02 -11.29 7.63
CA SER A 87 -0.92 -10.31 8.23
C SER A 87 -1.23 -9.17 7.26
N LEU A 88 -2.42 -8.57 7.39
CA LEU A 88 -2.83 -7.38 6.67
C LEU A 88 -2.81 -6.18 7.63
N ASN A 89 -2.02 -5.17 7.28
CA ASN A 89 -1.90 -3.94 8.06
C ASN A 89 -2.32 -2.74 7.19
N LEU A 90 -3.22 -1.91 7.69
CA LEU A 90 -3.75 -0.75 6.97
C LEU A 90 -3.47 0.52 7.76
N ILE A 91 -3.27 1.61 7.02
CA ILE A 91 -3.20 2.96 7.58
C ILE A 91 -4.49 3.69 7.23
N LEU A 92 -5.27 4.03 8.24
CA LEU A 92 -6.50 4.78 8.09
C LEU A 92 -6.19 6.26 8.03
N VAL A 93 -6.56 6.88 6.91
CA VAL A 93 -6.42 8.30 6.66
C VAL A 93 -7.58 8.76 5.79
N ARG A 94 -8.17 9.90 6.10
CA ARG A 94 -9.19 10.51 5.23
C ARG A 94 -8.67 10.69 3.80
N PRO A 95 -9.53 10.47 2.77
CA PRO A 95 -9.12 10.61 1.38
C PRO A 95 -8.50 11.98 1.05
N GLU A 96 -9.07 13.07 1.56
CA GLU A 96 -8.59 14.43 1.31
C GLU A 96 -7.19 14.64 1.90
N VAL A 97 -6.99 14.23 3.15
CA VAL A 97 -5.70 14.33 3.85
C VAL A 97 -4.65 13.41 3.20
N SER A 98 -5.08 12.23 2.74
CA SER A 98 -4.24 11.31 1.99
C SER A 98 -3.77 11.93 0.67
N TYR A 99 -4.68 12.52 -0.11
CA TYR A 99 -4.34 13.16 -1.38
C TYR A 99 -3.42 14.36 -1.19
N LEU A 100 -3.69 15.25 -0.24
CA LEU A 100 -2.80 16.35 0.13
C LEU A 100 -1.39 15.84 0.50
N GLY A 101 -1.31 14.71 1.20
CA GLY A 101 -0.04 14.05 1.51
C GLY A 101 0.74 13.64 0.26
N THR A 102 0.07 13.20 -0.82
CA THR A 102 0.74 12.87 -2.09
C THR A 102 1.28 14.12 -2.78
N LEU A 103 0.53 15.22 -2.78
CA LEU A 103 0.94 16.50 -3.35
C LEU A 103 2.14 17.10 -2.59
N LYS A 104 2.09 17.07 -1.26
CA LYS A 104 3.21 17.52 -0.41
C LYS A 104 4.47 16.71 -0.68
N ARG A 105 4.37 15.39 -0.74
CA ARG A 105 5.51 14.52 -1.09
C ARG A 105 6.08 14.84 -2.48
N TYR A 106 5.22 15.04 -3.48
CA TYR A 106 5.63 15.43 -4.81
C TYR A 106 6.46 16.73 -4.80
N GLN A 107 5.96 17.75 -4.10
CA GLN A 107 6.65 19.03 -3.98
C GLN A 107 8.00 18.89 -3.24
N GLN A 108 8.03 18.17 -2.14
CA GLN A 108 9.25 17.90 -1.39
C GLN A 108 10.32 17.18 -2.24
N MET A 109 9.91 16.19 -3.05
CA MET A 109 10.84 15.51 -3.95
C MET A 109 11.45 16.46 -4.98
N LYS A 110 10.67 17.40 -5.52
CA LYS A 110 11.19 18.45 -6.42
C LYS A 110 12.21 19.34 -5.72
N GLU A 111 11.91 19.80 -4.52
CA GLU A 111 12.77 20.71 -3.74
C GLU A 111 14.15 20.11 -3.44
N ILE A 112 14.21 18.79 -3.18
CA ILE A 112 15.47 18.10 -2.90
C ILE A 112 16.14 17.51 -4.17
N GLY A 113 15.65 17.87 -5.36
CA GLY A 113 16.25 17.45 -6.63
C GLY A 113 16.05 15.98 -7.01
N LEU A 114 15.08 15.29 -6.38
CA LEU A 114 14.68 13.94 -6.77
C LEU A 114 13.65 14.01 -7.90
N THR A 115 13.60 12.94 -8.70
CA THR A 115 12.51 12.79 -9.69
C THR A 115 11.19 12.60 -8.95
N PRO A 116 10.27 13.57 -9.02
CA PRO A 116 9.02 13.50 -8.28
C PRO A 116 8.08 12.46 -8.89
N ARG A 117 7.22 11.90 -8.05
CA ARG A 117 6.18 10.95 -8.47
C ARG A 117 4.81 11.57 -8.22
N MET A 118 4.11 11.85 -9.30
CA MET A 118 2.73 12.29 -9.22
C MET A 118 1.81 11.08 -8.96
N THR A 119 0.86 11.24 -8.07
CA THR A 119 -0.26 10.32 -7.92
C THR A 119 -1.45 10.91 -8.67
N PRO A 120 -1.89 10.34 -9.80
CA PRO A 120 -3.05 10.85 -10.52
C PRO A 120 -4.28 10.85 -9.59
N LYS A 121 -5.03 11.95 -9.60
CA LYS A 121 -6.19 12.12 -8.72
C LYS A 121 -7.23 11.02 -8.92
N GLU A 122 -7.50 10.68 -10.16
CA GLU A 122 -8.46 9.63 -10.53
C GLU A 122 -8.06 8.27 -9.96
N HIS A 123 -6.77 7.98 -9.95
CA HIS A 123 -6.26 6.74 -9.35
C HIS A 123 -6.40 6.75 -7.82
N HIS A 124 -6.08 7.86 -7.17
CA HIS A 124 -6.26 8.03 -5.73
C HIS A 124 -7.74 7.88 -5.34
N ASP A 125 -8.63 8.57 -6.05
CA ASP A 125 -10.07 8.55 -5.78
C ASP A 125 -10.68 7.15 -6.01
N LEU A 126 -10.17 6.40 -7.01
CA LEU A 126 -10.58 5.01 -7.24
C LEU A 126 -10.22 4.13 -6.04
N VAL A 127 -8.98 4.23 -5.55
CA VAL A 127 -8.54 3.48 -4.36
C VAL A 127 -9.37 3.87 -3.14
N ALA A 128 -9.56 5.16 -2.90
CA ALA A 128 -10.32 5.65 -1.74
C ALA A 128 -11.77 5.15 -1.74
N ARG A 129 -12.42 5.07 -2.91
CA ARG A 129 -13.79 4.55 -3.03
C ARG A 129 -13.88 3.05 -2.83
N SER A 130 -12.89 2.29 -3.27
CA SER A 130 -12.95 0.82 -3.28
C SER A 130 -12.35 0.17 -2.04
N ILE A 131 -11.49 0.86 -1.28
CA ILE A 131 -10.75 0.26 -0.16
C ILE A 131 -11.68 -0.29 0.92
N VAL A 132 -12.79 0.39 1.18
CA VAL A 132 -13.79 0.00 2.20
C VAL A 132 -14.41 -1.34 1.83
N ASP A 133 -14.88 -1.47 0.58
CA ASP A 133 -15.54 -2.68 0.10
C ASP A 133 -14.56 -3.84 -0.05
N HIS A 134 -13.32 -3.56 -0.48
CA HIS A 134 -12.27 -4.58 -0.55
C HIS A 134 -11.88 -5.09 0.84
N LEU A 135 -11.75 -4.20 1.82
CA LEU A 135 -11.45 -4.58 3.20
C LEU A 135 -12.57 -5.42 3.81
N HIS A 136 -13.84 -5.00 3.59
CA HIS A 136 -15.02 -5.77 4.00
C HIS A 136 -14.99 -7.18 3.38
N THR A 137 -14.77 -7.28 2.07
CA THR A 137 -14.69 -8.55 1.36
C THR A 137 -13.61 -9.47 1.95
N LEU A 138 -12.41 -8.94 2.21
CA LEU A 138 -11.32 -9.73 2.80
C LEU A 138 -11.62 -10.15 4.24
N TYR A 139 -12.35 -9.34 5.00
CA TYR A 139 -12.80 -9.67 6.35
C TYR A 139 -13.85 -10.79 6.34
N GLU A 140 -14.89 -10.68 5.51
CA GLU A 140 -15.96 -11.69 5.36
C GLU A 140 -15.43 -13.05 4.87
N GLN A 141 -14.42 -13.04 4.01
CA GLN A 141 -13.77 -14.27 3.53
C GLN A 141 -12.79 -14.88 4.53
N ASP A 142 -12.63 -14.32 5.73
CA ASP A 142 -11.61 -14.74 6.69
C ASP A 142 -10.20 -14.84 6.06
N ALA A 143 -9.92 -13.90 5.14
CA ALA A 143 -8.77 -14.00 4.26
C ALA A 143 -7.43 -13.89 5.00
N PHE A 144 -7.38 -13.09 6.07
CA PHE A 144 -6.19 -12.89 6.89
C PHE A 144 -6.53 -13.11 8.37
N PRO A 145 -5.79 -13.99 9.09
CA PRO A 145 -6.02 -14.24 10.52
C PRO A 145 -5.69 -13.01 11.37
N GLU A 146 -4.77 -12.18 10.87
CA GLU A 146 -4.39 -10.93 11.49
C GLU A 146 -4.69 -9.77 10.56
N ILE A 147 -5.61 -8.89 10.98
CA ILE A 147 -5.89 -7.60 10.36
C ILE A 147 -5.71 -6.53 11.44
N ARG A 148 -4.88 -5.54 11.15
CA ARG A 148 -4.69 -4.37 12.02
C ARG A 148 -4.88 -3.08 11.25
N VAL A 149 -5.49 -2.09 11.88
CA VAL A 149 -5.65 -0.75 11.33
C VAL A 149 -4.95 0.24 12.26
N TYR A 150 -4.14 1.09 11.68
CA TYR A 150 -3.39 2.11 12.39
C TYR A 150 -3.75 3.51 11.86
N ASN A 151 -3.60 4.52 12.71
CA ASN A 151 -3.58 5.91 12.25
C ASN A 151 -2.16 6.32 11.80
N ARG A 152 -1.99 7.55 11.31
CA ARG A 152 -0.68 8.09 10.89
C ARG A 152 0.33 8.23 12.03
N ALA A 153 -0.12 8.34 13.27
CA ALA A 153 0.76 8.38 14.45
C ALA A 153 1.28 6.99 14.86
N GLY A 154 0.79 5.91 14.19
CA GLY A 154 1.17 4.53 14.48
C GLY A 154 0.37 3.91 15.63
N GLU A 155 -0.70 4.56 16.08
CA GLU A 155 -1.61 4.00 17.08
C GLU A 155 -2.50 2.94 16.44
N CYS A 156 -2.62 1.78 17.08
CA CYS A 156 -3.47 0.69 16.63
C CYS A 156 -4.92 0.97 16.99
N LEU A 157 -5.75 1.27 15.98
CA LEU A 157 -7.18 1.56 16.14
C LEU A 157 -8.03 0.29 16.14
N TYR A 158 -7.54 -0.77 15.48
CA TYR A 158 -8.21 -2.05 15.37
C TYR A 158 -7.19 -3.18 15.34
N ASP A 159 -7.51 -4.26 16.04
CA ASP A 159 -6.77 -5.51 16.00
C ASP A 159 -7.80 -6.66 16.01
N ARG A 160 -7.83 -7.43 14.92
CA ARG A 160 -8.76 -8.54 14.74
C ARG A 160 -8.68 -9.58 15.87
N GLN A 161 -7.51 -9.80 16.43
CA GLN A 161 -7.34 -10.75 17.54
C GLN A 161 -8.03 -10.29 18.83
N LYS A 162 -8.19 -8.95 19.00
CA LYS A 162 -8.87 -8.37 20.16
C LYS A 162 -10.37 -8.17 19.93
N THR A 163 -10.76 -7.89 18.68
CA THR A 163 -12.14 -7.59 18.29
C THR A 163 -12.55 -8.42 17.06
N PRO A 164 -12.61 -9.75 17.15
CA PRO A 164 -12.78 -10.64 15.99
C PRO A 164 -14.10 -10.48 15.25
N PHE A 165 -15.14 -9.99 15.93
CA PHE A 165 -16.49 -9.86 15.38
C PHE A 165 -16.82 -8.44 14.88
N ARG A 166 -15.86 -7.50 14.93
CA ARG A 166 -16.02 -6.16 14.41
C ARG A 166 -15.41 -6.10 13.01
N ASP A 167 -16.19 -5.63 12.04
CA ASP A 167 -15.69 -5.39 10.68
C ASP A 167 -14.77 -4.14 10.66
N PRO A 168 -13.49 -4.27 10.28
CA PRO A 168 -12.57 -3.14 10.22
C PRO A 168 -12.96 -2.10 9.17
N SER A 169 -13.77 -2.46 8.17
CA SER A 169 -14.23 -1.52 7.15
C SER A 169 -15.16 -0.42 7.71
N GLU A 170 -15.82 -0.69 8.83
CA GLU A 170 -16.66 0.30 9.52
C GLU A 170 -15.85 1.51 9.99
N LEU A 171 -14.63 1.30 10.48
CA LEU A 171 -13.73 2.38 10.86
C LEU A 171 -13.40 3.31 9.67
N PHE A 172 -13.23 2.73 8.48
CA PHE A 172 -12.99 3.51 7.28
C PHE A 172 -14.23 4.29 6.86
N ARG A 173 -15.43 3.70 6.96
CA ARG A 173 -16.70 4.40 6.67
C ARG A 173 -16.90 5.57 7.63
N GLU A 174 -16.70 5.35 8.92
CA GLU A 174 -16.81 6.38 9.96
C GLU A 174 -15.83 7.52 9.70
N GLU A 175 -14.54 7.20 9.49
CA GLU A 175 -13.49 8.20 9.27
C GLU A 175 -13.71 8.99 7.97
N PHE A 176 -14.18 8.34 6.89
CA PHE A 176 -14.40 8.97 5.60
C PHE A 176 -15.66 9.87 5.58
N SER A 177 -16.61 9.65 6.49
CA SER A 177 -17.85 10.42 6.59
C SER A 177 -17.83 11.55 7.62
N ARG A 178 -16.85 11.57 8.55
CA ARG A 178 -16.74 12.64 9.54
C ARG A 178 -16.32 13.97 8.90
N ASP A 179 -16.64 15.08 9.53
CA ASP A 179 -16.14 16.39 9.13
C ASP A 179 -14.60 16.50 9.35
N LEU A 180 -13.95 17.35 8.55
CA LEU A 180 -12.53 17.68 8.77
C LEU A 180 -12.36 18.42 10.08
N SER A 181 -11.35 18.08 10.84
CA SER A 181 -10.97 18.85 12.02
C SER A 181 -10.29 20.18 11.62
N HIS A 182 -10.23 21.14 12.56
CA HIS A 182 -9.52 22.40 12.32
C HIS A 182 -8.04 22.23 11.97
N GLU A 183 -7.40 21.15 12.45
CA GLU A 183 -6.00 20.85 12.15
C GLU A 183 -5.78 20.23 10.77
N GLU A 184 -6.86 19.69 10.17
CA GLU A 184 -6.87 19.09 8.85
C GLU A 184 -7.25 20.08 7.74
N CYS A 185 -7.79 21.25 8.10
CA CYS A 185 -8.10 22.35 7.21
C CYS A 185 -6.90 23.28 7.02
#